data_906dca18b72cec290e50fcf2e31730a9
#
_entry.id   906dca18b72cec290e50fcf2e31730a9
#
_cell.length_a   1.000
_cell.length_b   1.000
_cell.length_c   1.000
_cell.angle_alpha   90.00
_cell.angle_beta   90.00
_cell.angle_gamma   90.00
#
_symmetry.space_group_name_H-M   'P 1'
#
loop_
_entity.id
_entity.type
_entity.pdbx_description
1 polymer ?
#
loop_
_entity_poly.entity_id
_entity_poly.type
_entity_poly.pdbx_seq_one_letter_code
_entity_poly.pdbx_strand_id
1 'polypeptide(L)'
;MELKKTKNGTHYIDNVKFMDLIRITDNCCPICDCCRKDLIGYNDLILVPILNEVYCKECGKKELKQIKYYEEDREIEERRTSYYCDVLGIEE
;
A
#
# COMPACT_ATOMS: atom_id res chain seq x y z
N MET A 1 3.43 -11.25 -0.45
CA MET A 1 3.49 -9.82 -0.05
C MET A 1 4.88 -9.48 0.43
N GLU A 2 5.38 -8.33 0.02
CA GLU A 2 6.72 -7.89 0.39
C GLU A 2 6.70 -6.41 0.77
N LEU A 3 7.38 -6.08 1.88
CA LEU A 3 7.60 -4.69 2.25
C LEU A 3 8.80 -4.17 1.47
N LYS A 4 8.61 -3.06 0.76
CA LYS A 4 9.66 -2.42 -0.04
C LYS A 4 9.74 -0.94 0.28
N LYS A 5 10.75 -0.29 -0.25
CA LYS A 5 11.01 1.11 0.02
C LYS A 5 11.37 1.82 -1.30
N THR A 6 10.81 3.00 -1.52
CA THR A 6 11.17 3.81 -2.69
C THR A 6 12.55 4.44 -2.49
N LYS A 7 13.09 5.02 -3.56
CA LYS A 7 14.36 5.76 -3.49
C LYS A 7 14.27 6.94 -2.52
N ASN A 8 13.08 7.50 -2.36
CA ASN A 8 12.85 8.64 -1.47
C ASN A 8 12.64 8.25 -0.01
N GLY A 9 12.57 6.97 0.30
CA GLY A 9 12.43 6.50 1.67
C GLY A 9 11.01 6.14 2.08
N THR A 10 10.04 6.24 1.18
CA THR A 10 8.65 5.88 1.46
C THR A 10 8.46 4.37 1.35
N HIS A 11 7.84 3.76 2.35
CA HIS A 11 7.54 2.34 2.32
C HIS A 11 6.28 2.03 1.54
N TYR A 12 6.26 0.86 0.91
CA TYR A 12 5.06 0.33 0.27
C TYR A 12 5.06 -1.19 0.36
N ILE A 13 3.87 -1.78 0.27
CA ILE A 13 3.71 -3.23 0.31
C ILE A 13 3.32 -3.69 -1.09
N ASP A 14 4.14 -4.55 -1.67
CA ASP A 14 3.95 -5.08 -3.02
C ASP A 14 3.26 -6.44 -2.97
N ASN A 15 2.65 -6.82 -4.10
CA ASN A 15 1.97 -8.11 -4.27
C ASN A 15 0.91 -8.39 -3.20
N VAL A 16 0.13 -7.37 -2.87
CA VAL A 16 -0.99 -7.50 -1.93
C VAL A 16 -2.16 -8.16 -2.65
N LYS A 17 -2.78 -9.15 -2.00
CA LYS A 17 -3.94 -9.84 -2.55
C LYS A 17 -5.23 -9.12 -2.15
N PHE A 18 -6.23 -9.22 -3.00
CA PHE A 18 -7.55 -8.68 -2.71
C PHE A 18 -8.08 -9.16 -1.35
N MET A 19 -7.91 -10.44 -1.04
CA MET A 19 -8.37 -11.01 0.23
C MET A 19 -7.67 -10.40 1.44
N ASP A 20 -6.41 -10.00 1.28
CA ASP A 20 -5.68 -9.33 2.36
C ASP A 20 -6.18 -7.91 2.58
N LEU A 21 -6.58 -7.22 1.50
CA LEU A 21 -7.18 -5.89 1.63
C LEU A 21 -8.48 -5.91 2.41
N ILE A 22 -9.32 -6.91 2.19
CA ILE A 22 -10.59 -7.04 2.92
C ILE A 22 -10.34 -7.19 4.41
N ARG A 23 -9.25 -7.84 4.79
CA ARG A 23 -8.90 -8.05 6.20
C ARG A 23 -8.47 -6.76 6.92
N ILE A 24 -7.88 -5.82 6.18
CA ILE A 24 -7.35 -4.58 6.78
C ILE A 24 -8.24 -3.38 6.56
N THR A 25 -9.18 -3.48 5.62
CA THR A 25 -10.16 -2.43 5.37
C THR A 25 -11.54 -3.01 5.61
N ASP A 26 -12.44 -2.23 6.18
CA ASP A 26 -13.83 -2.67 6.35
C ASP A 26 -14.64 -2.51 5.06
N ASN A 27 -13.95 -2.29 3.95
CA ASN A 27 -14.55 -2.10 2.65
C ASN A 27 -14.58 -3.44 1.90
N CYS A 28 -15.75 -3.96 1.61
CA CYS A 28 -15.92 -5.23 0.89
C CYS A 28 -15.69 -5.10 -0.63
N CYS A 29 -15.57 -3.88 -1.14
CA CYS A 29 -15.37 -3.62 -2.58
C CYS A 29 -14.28 -2.58 -2.81
N PRO A 30 -13.01 -2.89 -2.44
CA PRO A 30 -11.93 -1.94 -2.67
C PRO A 30 -11.70 -1.68 -4.15
N ILE A 31 -11.37 -0.44 -4.47
CA ILE A 31 -11.06 -0.01 -5.83
C ILE A 31 -9.70 0.68 -5.83
N CYS A 32 -9.09 0.76 -7.02
CA CYS A 32 -7.83 1.49 -7.18
C CYS A 32 -8.06 2.98 -6.90
N ASP A 33 -7.24 3.57 -6.04
CA ASP A 33 -7.36 4.98 -5.66
C ASP A 33 -6.94 5.94 -6.77
N CYS A 34 -6.41 5.43 -7.86
CA CYS A 34 -6.00 6.22 -9.02
C CYS A 34 -7.00 6.08 -10.18
N CYS A 35 -7.14 4.88 -10.73
CA CYS A 35 -7.98 4.67 -11.92
C CYS A 35 -9.39 4.20 -11.59
N ARG A 36 -9.71 3.98 -10.33
CA ARG A 36 -11.02 3.53 -9.84
C ARG A 36 -11.45 2.15 -10.31
N LYS A 37 -10.50 1.37 -10.79
CA LYS A 37 -10.73 0.01 -11.24
C LYS A 37 -11.07 -0.89 -10.05
N ASP A 38 -12.00 -1.83 -10.26
CA ASP A 38 -12.32 -2.85 -9.27
C ASP A 38 -11.12 -3.77 -9.06
N LEU A 39 -10.78 -4.04 -7.81
CA LEU A 39 -9.61 -4.83 -7.46
C LEU A 39 -9.94 -6.29 -7.12
N ILE A 40 -11.19 -6.71 -7.28
CA ILE A 40 -11.60 -8.09 -6.99
C ILE A 40 -10.79 -9.08 -7.83
N GLY A 41 -10.19 -10.07 -7.15
CA GLY A 41 -9.45 -11.14 -7.81
C GLY A 41 -8.00 -10.82 -8.15
N TYR A 42 -7.54 -9.60 -7.93
CA TYR A 42 -6.14 -9.25 -8.17
C TYR A 42 -5.25 -9.71 -7.02
N ASN A 43 -4.02 -10.12 -7.35
CA ASN A 43 -3.05 -10.62 -6.39
C ASN A 43 -1.74 -9.83 -6.39
N ASP A 44 -1.69 -8.73 -7.13
CA ASP A 44 -0.49 -7.93 -7.34
C ASP A 44 -0.69 -6.45 -7.00
N LEU A 45 -1.52 -6.19 -6.00
CA LEU A 45 -1.88 -4.84 -5.61
C LEU A 45 -0.75 -4.17 -4.84
N ILE A 46 -0.73 -2.83 -4.85
CA ILE A 46 0.26 -2.04 -4.13
C ILE A 46 -0.46 -1.20 -3.06
N LEU A 47 -0.02 -1.35 -1.81
CA LEU A 47 -0.54 -0.60 -0.68
C LEU A 47 0.52 0.39 -0.21
N VAL A 48 0.15 1.65 -0.08
CA VAL A 48 1.05 2.71 0.40
C VAL A 48 0.56 3.20 1.76
N PRO A 49 1.23 2.79 2.85
CA PRO A 49 0.76 3.11 4.21
C PRO A 49 0.65 4.60 4.51
N ILE A 50 1.62 5.40 4.10
CA ILE A 50 1.59 6.83 4.41
C ILE A 50 0.39 7.55 3.79
N LEU A 51 -0.02 7.14 2.60
CA LEU A 51 -1.19 7.70 1.92
C LEU A 51 -2.48 6.98 2.32
N ASN A 52 -2.35 5.82 2.93
CA ASN A 52 -3.49 4.97 3.26
C ASN A 52 -4.29 4.60 2.00
N GLU A 53 -3.59 4.41 0.89
CA GLU A 53 -4.19 4.15 -0.41
C GLU A 53 -3.72 2.83 -1.00
N VAL A 54 -4.57 2.24 -1.83
CA VAL A 54 -4.26 1.01 -2.55
C VAL A 54 -4.40 1.25 -4.06
N TYR A 55 -3.50 0.64 -4.83
CA TYR A 55 -3.44 0.82 -6.28
C TYR A 55 -3.33 -0.51 -6.99
N CYS A 56 -3.85 -0.57 -8.22
CA CYS A 56 -3.50 -1.66 -9.12
C CYS A 56 -2.01 -1.53 -9.49
N LYS A 57 -1.44 -2.59 -10.02
CA LYS A 57 0.01 -2.64 -10.29
C LYS A 57 0.49 -1.47 -11.16
N GLU A 58 -0.23 -1.15 -12.22
CA GLU A 58 0.15 -0.08 -13.14
C GLU A 58 0.10 1.29 -12.49
N CYS A 59 -0.98 1.61 -11.79
CA CYS A 59 -1.12 2.89 -11.11
C CYS A 59 -0.14 3.01 -9.95
N GLY A 60 0.08 1.92 -9.22
CA GLY A 60 1.03 1.89 -8.13
C GLY A 60 2.45 2.22 -8.59
N LYS A 61 2.88 1.65 -9.70
CA LYS A 61 4.21 1.94 -10.25
C LYS A 61 4.37 3.41 -10.59
N LYS A 62 3.33 4.05 -11.13
CA LYS A 62 3.34 5.48 -11.44
C LYS A 62 3.39 6.32 -10.18
N GLU A 63 2.55 6.00 -9.21
CA GLU A 63 2.49 6.76 -7.95
C GLU A 63 3.79 6.67 -7.16
N LEU A 64 4.42 5.50 -7.13
CA LEU A 64 5.69 5.32 -6.41
C LEU A 64 6.83 6.14 -6.99
N LYS A 65 6.76 6.52 -8.26
CA LYS A 65 7.75 7.39 -8.89
C LYS A 65 7.54 8.85 -8.54
N GLN A 66 6.31 9.23 -8.20
CA GLN A 66 5.92 10.61 -7.93
C GLN A 66 5.84 10.93 -6.45
N ILE A 67 5.72 9.93 -5.61
CA ILE A 67 5.53 10.13 -4.17
C ILE A 67 6.75 10.82 -3.56
N LYS A 68 6.48 11.84 -2.76
CA LYS A 68 7.53 12.59 -2.08
C LYS A 68 7.60 12.15 -0.62
N TYR A 69 8.80 12.09 -0.09
CA TYR A 69 9.03 11.84 1.32
C TYR A 69 9.21 13.16 2.05
N TYR A 70 8.42 13.34 3.11
CA TYR A 70 8.55 14.51 3.99
C TYR A 70 9.05 14.03 5.36
N GLU A 71 10.11 14.65 5.84
CA GLU A 71 10.72 14.28 7.12
C GLU A 71 9.73 14.40 8.28
N GLU A 72 8.86 15.37 8.23
CA GLU A 72 7.81 15.58 9.23
C GLU A 72 6.78 14.45 9.29
N ASP A 73 6.66 13.66 8.23
CA ASP A 73 5.74 12.52 8.16
C ASP A 73 6.40 11.20 8.58
N ARG A 74 7.67 11.23 8.94
CA ARG A 74 8.45 10.04 9.26
C ARG A 74 7.82 9.17 10.33
N GLU A 75 7.37 9.78 11.42
CA GLU A 75 6.76 9.06 12.53
C GLU A 75 5.45 8.41 12.12
N ILE A 76 4.62 9.12 11.35
CA ILE A 76 3.35 8.61 10.86
C ILE A 76 3.58 7.45 9.89
N GLU A 77 4.57 7.58 9.01
CA GLU A 77 4.90 6.54 8.06
C GLU A 77 5.36 5.26 8.77
N GLU A 78 6.27 5.39 9.73
CA GLU A 78 6.77 4.24 10.48
C GLU A 78 5.64 3.53 11.23
N ARG A 79 4.77 4.26 11.88
CA ARG A 79 3.65 3.72 12.62
C ARG A 79 2.65 2.99 11.71
N ARG A 80 2.29 3.61 10.60
CA ARG A 80 1.34 2.98 9.65
C ARG A 80 1.95 1.76 8.97
N THR A 81 3.23 1.83 8.63
CA THR A 81 3.94 0.69 8.03
C THR A 81 3.98 -0.47 8.99
N SER A 82 4.32 -0.23 10.25
CA SER A 82 4.33 -1.27 11.28
C SER A 82 2.95 -1.88 11.48
N TYR A 83 1.92 -1.04 11.52
CA TYR A 83 0.55 -1.52 11.67
C TYR A 83 0.15 -2.48 10.54
N TYR A 84 0.39 -2.09 9.29
CA TYR A 84 0.03 -2.93 8.15
C TYR A 84 0.87 -4.20 8.10
N CYS A 85 2.16 -4.12 8.41
CA CYS A 85 3.01 -5.31 8.47
C CYS A 85 2.55 -6.29 9.53
N ASP A 86 2.15 -5.78 10.69
CA ASP A 86 1.64 -6.59 11.78
C ASP A 86 0.34 -7.31 11.38
N VAL A 87 -0.63 -6.56 10.86
CA VAL A 87 -1.93 -7.11 10.46
C VAL A 87 -1.78 -8.13 9.32
N LEU A 88 -0.89 -7.86 8.37
CA LEU A 88 -0.68 -8.73 7.21
C LEU A 88 0.31 -9.86 7.47
N GLY A 89 0.98 -9.86 8.62
CA GLY A 89 1.95 -10.89 8.95
C GLY A 89 3.25 -10.78 8.17
N ILE A 90 3.67 -9.57 7.82
CA ILE A 90 4.90 -9.31 7.08
C ILE A 90 6.00 -8.92 8.09
N GLU A 91 7.17 -9.52 7.94
CA GLU A 91 8.32 -9.14 8.75
C GLU A 91 8.94 -7.86 8.19
N GLU A 92 9.27 -6.94 9.09
CA GLU A 92 9.92 -5.68 8.74
C GLU A 92 11.42 -5.85 8.52
#